data_ab416c00781fadaba623fe0c7281e525
#
_entry.id   ab416c00781fadaba623fe0c7281e525
#
_cell.length_a   1.000
_cell.length_b   1.000
_cell.length_c   1.000
_cell.angle_alpha   90.00
_cell.angle_beta   90.00
_cell.angle_gamma   90.00
#
_symmetry.space_group_name_H-M   'P 1'
#
loop_
_entity.id
_entity.type
_entity.pdbx_description
1 polymer ?
#
loop_
_entity_poly.entity_id
_entity_poly.type
_entity_poly.pdbx_seq_one_letter_code
_entity_poly.pdbx_strand_id
1 'polypeptide(L)'
;LLALRDVVVYPHMQIALFVGREKSIKAVDVARNSDNLVFVVAQQDSLTEEIDHDNLYQYGTVAKIVQVVNHENDENCIKVLIEGLHRSKLVKIIENDEYLSAEHAISPMTVNIKAESQETRIQELRTLFAQYAEAKLRNARELITAANKIDDLLQLVFFVATRVPLNIDVKQKFLEHDDFEAHLQELMTYLLQQSEEQQIEQTLHDSVKRQMEKN
;
A
#
# COMPACT_ATOMS: atom_id res chain seq x y z
N LEU A 1 15.05 -4.90 9.69
CA LEU A 1 14.25 -5.37 8.54
C LEU A 1 12.94 -5.97 9.02
N LEU A 2 11.81 -5.57 8.42
CA LEU A 2 10.52 -6.19 8.59
C LEU A 2 10.02 -6.72 7.24
N ALA A 3 9.89 -8.03 7.11
CA ALA A 3 9.31 -8.67 5.94
C ALA A 3 7.80 -8.76 6.10
N LEU A 4 7.05 -8.21 5.14
CA LEU A 4 5.60 -8.10 5.18
C LEU A 4 4.96 -9.10 4.21
N ARG A 5 3.90 -9.81 4.66
CA ARG A 5 3.25 -10.86 3.86
C ARG A 5 2.24 -10.30 2.86
N ASP A 6 1.40 -9.37 3.29
CA ASP A 6 0.18 -8.99 2.56
C ASP A 6 0.07 -7.49 2.32
N VAL A 7 1.15 -6.74 2.51
CA VAL A 7 1.10 -5.29 2.38
C VAL A 7 2.37 -4.72 1.76
N VAL A 8 2.19 -3.75 0.88
CA VAL A 8 3.26 -2.88 0.38
C VAL A 8 3.13 -1.52 1.06
N VAL A 9 4.20 -1.07 1.67
CA VAL A 9 4.25 0.25 2.32
C VAL A 9 4.88 1.25 1.36
N TYR A 10 4.16 2.32 1.06
CA TYR A 10 4.66 3.40 0.21
C TYR A 10 5.20 4.57 1.03
N PRO A 11 6.09 5.40 0.46
CA PRO A 11 6.43 6.69 1.04
C PRO A 11 5.17 7.53 1.36
N HIS A 12 5.22 8.30 2.44
CA HIS A 12 4.13 9.15 2.96
C HIS A 12 2.88 8.40 3.43
N MET A 13 2.92 7.06 3.48
CA MET A 13 1.83 6.24 3.97
C MET A 13 1.98 6.00 5.47
N GLN A 14 0.90 6.18 6.22
CA GLN A 14 0.80 5.73 7.61
C GLN A 14 -0.02 4.45 7.67
N ILE A 15 0.51 3.43 8.32
CA ILE A 15 -0.16 2.14 8.46
C ILE A 15 0.20 1.48 9.80
N ALA A 16 -0.77 0.76 10.35
CA ALA A 16 -0.57 -0.12 11.48
C ALA A 16 -0.26 -1.55 11.00
N LEU A 17 0.87 -2.08 11.43
CA LEU A 17 1.30 -3.44 11.15
C LEU A 17 1.12 -4.31 12.39
N PHE A 18 0.70 -5.55 12.19
CA PHE A 18 0.71 -6.57 13.22
C PHE A 18 1.97 -7.42 13.06
N VAL A 19 2.83 -7.39 14.07
CA VAL A 19 4.14 -8.03 14.06
C VAL A 19 4.14 -9.15 15.10
N GLY A 20 4.22 -10.40 14.64
CA GLY A 20 4.16 -11.59 15.50
C GLY A 20 5.38 -12.50 15.39
N ARG A 21 6.28 -12.31 14.40
CA ARG A 21 7.53 -13.07 14.35
C ARG A 21 8.52 -12.56 15.38
N GLU A 22 9.11 -13.45 16.17
CA GLU A 22 10.05 -13.08 17.23
C GLU A 22 11.19 -12.18 16.75
N LYS A 23 11.87 -12.56 15.65
CA LYS A 23 12.93 -11.75 15.04
C LYS A 23 12.44 -10.36 14.58
N SER A 24 11.19 -10.24 14.16
CA SER A 24 10.60 -8.96 13.73
C SER A 24 10.25 -8.08 14.95
N ILE A 25 9.72 -8.66 16.02
CA ILE A 25 9.47 -7.95 17.29
C ILE A 25 10.79 -7.41 17.83
N LYS A 26 11.84 -8.23 17.83
CA LYS A 26 13.17 -7.82 18.28
C LYS A 26 13.75 -6.71 17.41
N ALA A 27 13.55 -6.78 16.09
CA ALA A 27 13.97 -5.70 15.17
C ALA A 27 13.27 -4.37 15.49
N VAL A 28 11.99 -4.39 15.83
CA VAL A 28 11.24 -3.21 16.27
C VAL A 28 11.82 -2.65 17.58
N ASP A 29 12.12 -3.50 18.55
CA ASP A 29 12.69 -3.08 19.84
C ASP A 29 14.07 -2.43 19.66
N VAL A 30 14.93 -3.01 18.84
CA VAL A 30 16.24 -2.44 18.51
C VAL A 30 16.09 -1.09 17.82
N ALA A 31 15.19 -0.98 16.85
CA ALA A 31 14.94 0.28 16.13
C ALA A 31 14.43 1.39 17.09
N ARG A 32 13.52 1.06 18.01
CA ARG A 32 13.00 2.01 19.01
C ARG A 32 14.09 2.55 19.96
N ASN A 33 15.09 1.74 20.23
CA ASN A 33 16.20 2.13 21.10
C ASN A 33 17.34 2.83 20.34
N SER A 34 17.17 3.05 19.04
CA SER A 34 18.16 3.76 18.18
C SER A 34 17.52 5.00 17.50
N ASP A 35 17.20 4.90 16.25
CA ASP A 35 16.72 6.01 15.41
C ASP A 35 15.21 5.95 15.08
N ASN A 36 14.52 4.95 15.58
CA ASN A 36 13.11 4.62 15.26
C ASN A 36 12.87 4.30 13.78
N LEU A 37 13.90 3.89 13.03
CA LEU A 37 13.77 3.55 11.61
C LEU A 37 13.75 2.03 11.41
N VAL A 38 12.89 1.60 10.51
CA VAL A 38 12.82 0.23 10.02
C VAL A 38 12.79 0.21 8.50
N PHE A 39 13.42 -0.79 7.89
CA PHE A 39 13.24 -1.08 6.47
C PHE A 39 12.15 -2.12 6.34
N VAL A 40 11.06 -1.77 5.66
CA VAL A 40 9.91 -2.64 5.41
C VAL A 40 9.89 -3.05 3.94
N VAL A 41 9.71 -4.33 3.69
CA VAL A 41 9.69 -4.91 2.34
C VAL A 41 8.71 -6.05 2.26
N ALA A 42 7.99 -6.16 1.14
CA ALA A 42 7.03 -7.23 0.92
C ALA A 42 7.73 -8.54 0.54
N GLN A 43 7.15 -9.66 0.97
CA GLN A 43 7.51 -11.00 0.51
C GLN A 43 6.87 -11.28 -0.84
N GLN A 44 7.59 -11.99 -1.72
CA GLN A 44 7.05 -12.46 -3.00
C GLN A 44 6.03 -13.58 -2.80
N ASP A 45 6.26 -14.43 -1.80
CA ASP A 45 5.33 -15.48 -1.39
C ASP A 45 5.00 -15.32 0.10
N SER A 46 3.72 -15.06 0.39
CA SER A 46 3.22 -14.88 1.76
C SER A 46 3.27 -16.14 2.62
N LEU A 47 3.39 -17.31 2.00
CA LEU A 47 3.43 -18.60 2.68
C LEU A 47 4.84 -18.99 3.17
N THR A 48 5.87 -18.35 2.61
CA THR A 48 7.26 -18.64 2.99
C THR A 48 7.56 -18.06 4.38
N GLU A 49 8.03 -18.91 5.27
CA GLU A 49 8.40 -18.50 6.64
C GLU A 49 9.85 -18.00 6.73
N GLU A 50 10.74 -18.59 5.99
CA GLU A 50 12.14 -18.19 5.91
C GLU A 50 12.26 -16.88 5.12
N ILE A 51 13.03 -15.94 5.67
CA ILE A 51 13.29 -14.64 5.07
C ILE A 51 14.70 -14.64 4.53
N ASP A 52 14.82 -14.71 3.23
CA ASP A 52 16.07 -14.59 2.48
C ASP A 52 15.91 -13.57 1.34
N HIS A 53 17.00 -13.29 0.65
CA HIS A 53 17.03 -12.30 -0.43
C HIS A 53 16.14 -12.71 -1.63
N ASP A 54 15.96 -14.02 -1.86
CA ASP A 54 15.27 -14.53 -3.04
C ASP A 54 13.74 -14.49 -2.87
N ASN A 55 13.25 -14.51 -1.63
CA ASN A 55 11.81 -14.45 -1.35
C ASN A 55 11.29 -13.05 -0.95
N LEU A 56 12.15 -12.04 -0.98
CA LEU A 56 11.77 -10.64 -0.82
C LEU A 56 11.78 -9.90 -2.15
N TYR A 57 10.92 -8.88 -2.25
CA TYR A 57 11.05 -7.91 -3.34
C TYR A 57 12.31 -7.06 -3.16
N GLN A 58 12.82 -6.51 -4.26
CA GLN A 58 14.05 -5.72 -4.23
C GLN A 58 13.86 -4.32 -3.67
N TYR A 59 12.67 -3.76 -3.80
CA TYR A 59 12.35 -2.42 -3.32
C TYR A 59 11.41 -2.49 -2.13
N GLY A 60 11.74 -1.74 -1.12
CA GLY A 60 10.96 -1.51 0.08
C GLY A 60 10.97 -0.04 0.46
N THR A 61 10.51 0.23 1.65
CA THR A 61 10.41 1.59 2.19
C THR A 61 11.11 1.68 3.53
N VAL A 62 11.94 2.68 3.71
CA VAL A 62 12.40 3.08 5.05
C VAL A 62 11.24 3.80 5.72
N ALA A 63 10.85 3.34 6.87
CA ALA A 63 9.72 3.85 7.62
C ALA A 63 10.13 4.21 9.06
N LYS A 64 9.47 5.23 9.60
CA LYS A 64 9.61 5.63 10.99
C LYS A 64 8.57 4.94 11.85
N ILE A 65 8.99 4.38 12.97
CA ILE A 65 8.10 3.89 14.00
C ILE A 65 7.49 5.09 14.74
N VAL A 66 6.17 5.22 14.66
CA VAL A 66 5.41 6.28 15.32
C VAL A 66 4.93 5.83 16.69
N GLN A 67 4.39 4.62 16.77
CA GLN A 67 3.83 4.05 18.00
C GLN A 67 3.94 2.54 17.99
N VAL A 68 4.16 1.97 19.16
CA VAL A 68 4.09 0.52 19.39
C VAL A 68 3.14 0.25 20.55
N VAL A 69 2.20 -0.66 20.35
CA VAL A 69 1.21 -1.08 21.33
C VAL A 69 1.20 -2.60 21.39
N ASN A 70 1.18 -3.15 22.61
CA ASN A 70 0.99 -4.60 22.78
C ASN A 70 -0.43 -4.98 22.34
N HIS A 71 -0.56 -6.13 21.68
CA HIS A 71 -1.88 -6.62 21.28
C HIS A 71 -2.62 -7.15 22.51
N GLU A 72 -3.85 -6.67 22.73
CA GLU A 72 -4.61 -6.97 23.97
C GLU A 72 -4.95 -8.46 24.13
N ASN A 73 -5.06 -9.19 23.02
CA ASN A 73 -5.48 -10.59 22.99
C ASN A 73 -4.37 -11.59 22.61
N ASP A 74 -3.16 -11.12 22.35
CA ASP A 74 -2.03 -11.97 21.93
C ASP A 74 -0.71 -11.37 22.42
N GLU A 75 -0.16 -11.97 23.48
CA GLU A 75 1.12 -11.54 24.10
C GLU A 75 2.32 -11.69 23.15
N ASN A 76 2.19 -12.50 22.09
CA ASN A 76 3.22 -12.73 21.08
C ASN A 76 3.09 -11.81 19.87
N CYS A 77 2.17 -10.86 19.86
CA CYS A 77 1.94 -9.94 18.76
C CYS A 77 1.95 -8.49 19.23
N ILE A 78 2.64 -7.65 18.50
CA ILE A 78 2.63 -6.19 18.72
C ILE A 78 2.00 -5.48 17.54
N LYS A 79 1.32 -4.37 17.81
CA LYS A 79 0.81 -3.45 16.79
C LYS A 79 1.77 -2.28 16.67
N VAL A 80 2.32 -2.08 15.50
CA VAL A 80 3.30 -1.03 15.21
C VAL A 80 2.71 -0.06 14.19
N LEU A 81 2.53 1.19 14.58
CA LEU A 81 2.18 2.27 13.66
C LEU A 81 3.48 2.81 13.05
N ILE A 82 3.57 2.77 11.73
CA ILE A 82 4.70 3.28 10.98
C ILE A 82 4.28 4.34 9.99
N GLU A 83 5.23 5.19 9.62
CA GLU A 83 5.13 6.18 8.55
C GLU A 83 6.23 5.95 7.54
N GLY A 84 5.87 5.67 6.27
CA GLY A 84 6.81 5.52 5.17
C GLY A 84 7.52 6.84 4.88
N LEU A 85 8.84 6.82 4.79
CA LEU A 85 9.64 8.01 4.52
C LEU A 85 10.09 8.06 3.07
N HIS A 86 10.86 7.06 2.64
CA HIS A 86 11.39 7.02 1.27
C HIS A 86 11.61 5.60 0.78
N ARG A 87 11.51 5.43 -0.53
CA ARG A 87 11.82 4.18 -1.21
C ARG A 87 13.31 3.88 -1.12
N SER A 88 13.63 2.61 -0.89
CA SER A 88 15.00 2.12 -0.89
C SER A 88 15.09 0.75 -1.55
N LYS A 89 16.23 0.49 -2.17
CA LYS A 89 16.54 -0.82 -2.74
C LYS A 89 17.26 -1.65 -1.70
N LEU A 90 16.82 -2.89 -1.52
CA LEU A 90 17.49 -3.89 -0.68
C LEU A 90 18.83 -4.28 -1.35
N VAL A 91 19.93 -4.10 -0.63
CA VAL A 91 21.27 -4.50 -1.08
C VAL A 91 21.62 -5.85 -0.49
N LYS A 92 21.46 -6.00 0.82
CA LYS A 92 21.84 -7.22 1.53
C LYS A 92 21.01 -7.37 2.81
N ILE A 93 20.67 -8.61 3.13
CA ILE A 93 20.13 -8.97 4.44
C ILE A 93 21.30 -9.33 5.34
N ILE A 94 21.30 -8.76 6.54
CA ILE A 94 22.28 -9.05 7.59
C ILE A 94 21.52 -9.78 8.69
N GLU A 95 21.80 -11.06 8.81
CA GLU A 95 21.21 -11.93 9.82
C GLU A 95 22.11 -12.02 11.05
N ASN A 96 21.51 -11.90 12.20
CA ASN A 96 22.10 -12.33 13.48
C ASN A 96 21.10 -13.25 14.18
N ASP A 97 21.49 -13.80 15.32
CA ASP A 97 20.67 -14.79 16.04
C ASP A 97 19.35 -14.18 16.56
N GLU A 98 19.30 -12.86 16.76
CA GLU A 98 18.17 -12.19 17.41
C GLU A 98 17.21 -11.54 16.42
N TYR A 99 17.70 -10.91 15.33
CA TYR A 99 16.86 -10.17 14.38
C TYR A 99 17.51 -10.07 13.00
N LEU A 100 16.72 -9.63 12.02
CA LEU A 100 17.21 -9.30 10.67
C LEU A 100 17.39 -7.79 10.54
N SER A 101 18.50 -7.37 9.98
CA SER A 101 18.72 -6.01 9.51
C SER A 101 18.95 -5.99 7.99
N ALA A 102 18.93 -4.82 7.39
CA ALA A 102 19.14 -4.66 5.97
C ALA A 102 20.16 -3.57 5.68
N GLU A 103 21.07 -3.87 4.76
CA GLU A 103 21.79 -2.85 4.03
C GLU A 103 20.92 -2.43 2.83
N HIS A 104 20.66 -1.15 2.68
CA HIS A 104 19.80 -0.62 1.64
C HIS A 104 20.38 0.64 1.01
N ALA A 105 19.99 0.93 -0.21
CA ALA A 105 20.35 2.15 -0.93
C ALA A 105 19.10 3.00 -1.19
N ILE A 106 19.11 4.25 -0.76
CA ILE A 106 18.03 5.20 -1.04
C ILE A 106 17.85 5.32 -2.55
N SER A 107 16.63 5.14 -3.02
CA SER A 107 16.29 5.17 -4.44
C SER A 107 15.09 6.10 -4.65
N PRO A 108 15.33 7.41 -4.84
CA PRO A 108 14.24 8.37 -5.04
C PRO A 108 13.38 8.01 -6.22
N MET A 109 12.08 8.33 -6.12
CA MET A 109 11.12 8.10 -7.19
C MET A 109 10.90 9.37 -7.98
N THR A 110 10.85 9.24 -9.31
CA THR A 110 10.53 10.33 -10.22
C THR A 110 9.41 9.91 -11.16
N VAL A 111 8.49 10.80 -11.47
CA VAL A 111 7.40 10.55 -12.41
C VAL A 111 7.83 11.06 -13.78
N ASN A 112 7.97 10.15 -14.76
CA ASN A 112 8.34 10.48 -16.14
C ASN A 112 7.12 10.92 -16.99
N ILE A 113 6.27 11.76 -16.41
CA ILE A 113 5.12 12.38 -17.08
C ILE A 113 5.34 13.88 -17.10
N LYS A 114 5.12 14.51 -18.25
CA LYS A 114 5.24 15.97 -18.38
C LYS A 114 4.34 16.69 -17.37
N ALA A 115 4.84 17.76 -16.77
CA ALA A 115 4.12 18.51 -15.74
C ALA A 115 2.70 18.94 -16.17
N GLU A 116 2.56 19.39 -17.42
CA GLU A 116 1.25 19.74 -18.01
C GLU A 116 0.24 18.60 -18.06
N SER A 117 0.73 17.35 -18.20
CA SER A 117 -0.10 16.15 -18.23
C SER A 117 -0.38 15.60 -16.83
N GLN A 118 0.45 15.90 -15.85
CA GLN A 118 0.26 15.42 -14.48
C GLN A 118 -1.01 15.97 -13.85
N GLU A 119 -1.33 17.24 -14.02
CA GLU A 119 -2.56 17.85 -13.50
C GLU A 119 -3.80 17.15 -14.07
N THR A 120 -3.82 16.87 -15.36
CA THR A 120 -4.93 16.13 -16.00
C THR A 120 -5.06 14.72 -15.40
N ARG A 121 -3.95 14.01 -15.21
CA ARG A 121 -3.94 12.66 -14.60
C ARG A 121 -4.41 12.69 -13.14
N ILE A 122 -4.05 13.71 -12.37
CA ILE A 122 -4.53 13.90 -11.01
C ILE A 122 -6.05 14.03 -10.99
N GLN A 123 -6.63 14.87 -11.84
CA GLN A 123 -8.07 15.07 -11.89
C GLN A 123 -8.84 13.83 -12.36
N GLU A 124 -8.32 13.12 -13.37
CA GLU A 124 -8.88 11.87 -13.84
C GLU A 124 -8.88 10.80 -12.73
N LEU A 125 -7.74 10.63 -12.05
CA LEU A 125 -7.61 9.66 -10.97
C LEU A 125 -8.52 9.99 -9.77
N ARG A 126 -8.62 11.27 -9.38
CA ARG A 126 -9.55 11.73 -8.33
C ARG A 126 -11.00 11.41 -8.69
N THR A 127 -11.40 11.63 -9.94
CA THR A 127 -12.77 11.36 -10.41
C THR A 127 -13.08 9.87 -10.35
N LEU A 128 -12.21 9.04 -10.89
CA LEU A 128 -12.39 7.58 -10.87
C LEU A 128 -12.37 7.01 -9.44
N PHE A 129 -11.47 7.51 -8.60
CA PHE A 129 -11.41 7.10 -7.20
C PHE A 129 -12.67 7.52 -6.42
N ALA A 130 -13.21 8.72 -6.66
CA ALA A 130 -14.44 9.16 -6.02
C ALA A 130 -15.62 8.23 -6.36
N GLN A 131 -15.79 7.89 -7.63
CA GLN A 131 -16.82 6.93 -8.07
C GLN A 131 -16.64 5.57 -7.41
N TYR A 132 -15.43 5.05 -7.41
CA TYR A 132 -15.09 3.78 -6.74
C TYR A 132 -15.36 3.82 -5.24
N ALA A 133 -14.92 4.88 -4.55
CA ALA A 133 -15.07 5.02 -3.11
C ALA A 133 -16.54 5.09 -2.69
N GLU A 134 -17.37 5.88 -3.38
CA GLU A 134 -18.81 5.97 -3.14
C GLU A 134 -19.49 4.61 -3.30
N ALA A 135 -19.00 3.82 -4.23
CA ALA A 135 -19.51 2.52 -4.57
C ALA A 135 -19.15 1.41 -3.57
N LYS A 136 -17.91 1.38 -3.12
CA LYS A 136 -17.30 0.21 -2.46
C LYS A 136 -16.78 0.49 -1.04
N LEU A 137 -16.56 1.75 -0.65
CA LEU A 137 -15.91 2.08 0.62
C LEU A 137 -16.87 2.72 1.63
N ARG A 138 -16.76 2.30 2.89
CA ARG A 138 -17.69 2.76 3.96
C ARG A 138 -17.54 4.23 4.32
N ASN A 139 -16.31 4.76 4.29
CA ASN A 139 -15.98 6.14 4.65
C ASN A 139 -15.58 6.97 3.42
N ALA A 140 -16.33 6.81 2.32
CA ALA A 140 -16.07 7.41 1.02
C ALA A 140 -15.81 8.93 1.09
N ARG A 141 -16.65 9.68 1.81
CA ARG A 141 -16.53 11.15 1.91
C ARG A 141 -15.18 11.60 2.48
N GLU A 142 -14.73 10.94 3.54
CA GLU A 142 -13.43 11.25 4.18
C GLU A 142 -12.27 10.93 3.24
N LEU A 143 -12.35 9.79 2.56
CA LEU A 143 -11.32 9.34 1.62
C LEU A 143 -11.26 10.23 0.37
N ILE A 144 -12.39 10.63 -0.18
CA ILE A 144 -12.46 11.57 -1.32
C ILE A 144 -11.90 12.94 -0.91
N THR A 145 -12.28 13.42 0.28
CA THR A 145 -11.75 14.69 0.81
C THR A 145 -10.23 14.63 1.00
N ALA A 146 -9.71 13.49 1.48
CA ALA A 146 -8.27 13.30 1.64
C ALA A 146 -7.56 13.23 0.28
N ALA A 147 -8.10 12.49 -0.70
CA ALA A 147 -7.55 12.41 -2.05
C ALA A 147 -7.50 13.78 -2.74
N ASN A 148 -8.53 14.61 -2.55
CA ASN A 148 -8.60 15.96 -3.14
C ASN A 148 -7.56 16.96 -2.57
N LYS A 149 -6.93 16.63 -1.45
CA LYS A 149 -5.85 17.44 -0.85
C LYS A 149 -4.45 17.04 -1.31
N ILE A 150 -4.33 15.95 -2.05
CA ILE A 150 -3.04 15.43 -2.53
C ILE A 150 -2.79 15.98 -3.93
N ASP A 151 -1.87 16.93 -4.07
CA ASP A 151 -1.53 17.58 -5.35
C ASP A 151 -0.33 16.94 -6.07
N ASP A 152 0.31 15.97 -5.46
CA ASP A 152 1.37 15.18 -6.06
C ASP A 152 0.81 13.88 -6.65
N LEU A 153 1.07 13.63 -7.94
CA LEU A 153 0.52 12.48 -8.66
C LEU A 153 1.00 11.14 -8.08
N LEU A 154 2.26 11.05 -7.69
CA LEU A 154 2.82 9.82 -7.11
C LEU A 154 2.17 9.50 -5.76
N GLN A 155 2.05 10.51 -4.90
CA GLN A 155 1.39 10.35 -3.61
C GLN A 155 -0.09 9.98 -3.78
N LEU A 156 -0.78 10.56 -4.76
CA LEU A 156 -2.18 10.23 -5.04
C LEU A 156 -2.32 8.77 -5.52
N VAL A 157 -1.43 8.31 -6.40
CA VAL A 157 -1.41 6.91 -6.84
C VAL A 157 -1.22 5.97 -5.64
N PHE A 158 -0.26 6.25 -4.77
CA PHE A 158 -0.05 5.45 -3.56
C PHE A 158 -1.26 5.46 -2.63
N PHE A 159 -1.86 6.63 -2.45
CA PHE A 159 -3.08 6.78 -1.65
C PHE A 159 -4.22 5.91 -2.18
N VAL A 160 -4.45 5.92 -3.48
CA VAL A 160 -5.50 5.11 -4.14
C VAL A 160 -5.15 3.63 -4.10
N ALA A 161 -3.94 3.24 -4.49
CA ALA A 161 -3.51 1.84 -4.56
C ALA A 161 -3.62 1.09 -3.22
N THR A 162 -3.45 1.80 -2.09
CA THR A 162 -3.62 1.19 -0.76
C THR A 162 -5.07 0.87 -0.40
N ARG A 163 -6.04 1.50 -1.07
CA ARG A 163 -7.48 1.39 -0.78
C ARG A 163 -8.23 0.51 -1.77
N VAL A 164 -7.53 0.04 -2.79
CA VAL A 164 -8.07 -0.84 -3.82
C VAL A 164 -7.55 -2.26 -3.57
N PRO A 165 -8.38 -3.32 -3.69
CA PRO A 165 -7.99 -4.69 -3.43
C PRO A 165 -7.19 -5.31 -4.59
N LEU A 166 -6.09 -4.65 -4.97
CA LEU A 166 -5.13 -5.17 -5.94
C LEU A 166 -4.23 -6.22 -5.29
N ASN A 167 -3.77 -7.16 -6.08
CA ASN A 167 -2.78 -8.13 -5.66
C ASN A 167 -1.47 -7.45 -5.25
N ILE A 168 -0.72 -8.09 -4.37
CA ILE A 168 0.52 -7.51 -3.82
C ILE A 168 1.58 -7.27 -4.90
N ASP A 169 1.67 -8.15 -5.89
CA ASP A 169 2.57 -8.00 -7.04
C ASP A 169 2.26 -6.75 -7.87
N VAL A 170 0.97 -6.45 -8.08
CA VAL A 170 0.54 -5.22 -8.76
C VAL A 170 0.86 -3.98 -7.91
N LYS A 171 0.59 -4.04 -6.61
CA LYS A 171 0.95 -2.94 -5.68
C LYS A 171 2.45 -2.71 -5.61
N GLN A 172 3.24 -3.77 -5.65
CA GLN A 172 4.70 -3.68 -5.63
C GLN A 172 5.27 -2.98 -6.87
N LYS A 173 4.66 -3.17 -8.04
CA LYS A 173 5.07 -2.48 -9.28
C LYS A 173 5.04 -0.96 -9.15
N PHE A 174 4.06 -0.40 -8.43
CA PHE A 174 4.03 1.06 -8.16
C PHE A 174 5.23 1.53 -7.32
N LEU A 175 5.77 0.67 -6.47
CA LEU A 175 6.95 0.98 -5.69
C LEU A 175 8.24 0.78 -6.51
N GLU A 176 8.28 -0.21 -7.40
CA GLU A 176 9.45 -0.52 -8.24
C GLU A 176 9.67 0.49 -9.37
N HIS A 177 8.61 1.04 -9.94
CA HIS A 177 8.62 2.20 -10.82
C HIS A 177 9.35 2.04 -12.17
N ASP A 178 9.30 0.86 -12.78
CA ASP A 178 9.91 0.67 -14.11
C ASP A 178 9.13 1.36 -15.23
N ASP A 179 7.78 1.39 -15.14
CA ASP A 179 6.88 2.08 -16.07
C ASP A 179 5.67 2.66 -15.31
N PHE A 180 5.89 3.82 -14.71
CA PHE A 180 4.87 4.46 -13.88
C PHE A 180 3.58 4.78 -14.65
N GLU A 181 3.70 5.24 -15.90
CA GLU A 181 2.53 5.58 -16.71
C GLU A 181 1.68 4.35 -17.05
N ALA A 182 2.30 3.22 -17.38
CA ALA A 182 1.58 1.97 -17.62
C ALA A 182 0.86 1.48 -16.36
N HIS A 183 1.51 1.54 -15.18
CA HIS A 183 0.88 1.14 -13.92
C HIS A 183 -0.25 2.09 -13.50
N LEU A 184 -0.09 3.40 -13.72
CA LEU A 184 -1.16 4.37 -13.53
C LEU A 184 -2.37 4.05 -14.41
N GLN A 185 -2.13 3.75 -15.69
CA GLN A 185 -3.19 3.37 -16.62
C GLN A 185 -3.90 2.07 -16.20
N GLU A 186 -3.16 1.09 -15.71
CA GLU A 186 -3.71 -0.16 -15.18
C GLU A 186 -4.62 0.11 -13.97
N LEU A 187 -4.20 0.95 -13.02
CA LEU A 187 -5.00 1.35 -11.88
C LEU A 187 -6.28 2.08 -12.29
N MET A 188 -6.18 3.03 -13.21
CA MET A 188 -7.32 3.80 -13.71
C MET A 188 -8.32 2.88 -14.43
N THR A 189 -7.84 1.96 -15.25
CA THR A 189 -8.68 0.96 -15.94
C THR A 189 -9.41 0.07 -14.95
N TYR A 190 -8.73 -0.39 -13.90
CA TYR A 190 -9.37 -1.16 -12.84
C TYR A 190 -10.49 -0.39 -12.14
N LEU A 191 -10.25 0.88 -11.77
CA LEU A 191 -11.27 1.72 -11.14
C LEU A 191 -12.48 1.93 -12.03
N LEU A 192 -12.27 2.14 -13.33
CA LEU A 192 -13.34 2.31 -14.31
C LEU A 192 -14.19 1.05 -14.45
N GLN A 193 -13.57 -0.12 -14.56
CA GLN A 193 -14.27 -1.41 -14.64
C GLN A 193 -15.13 -1.66 -13.40
N GLN A 194 -14.62 -1.37 -12.22
CA GLN A 194 -15.38 -1.53 -10.97
C GLN A 194 -16.60 -0.61 -10.90
N SER A 195 -16.50 0.59 -11.45
CA SER A 195 -17.62 1.55 -11.54
C SER A 195 -18.70 1.06 -12.52
N GLU A 196 -18.30 0.54 -13.68
CA GLU A 196 -19.22 0.01 -14.69
C GLU A 196 -19.96 -1.24 -14.19
N GLU A 197 -19.27 -2.19 -13.56
CA GLU A 197 -19.88 -3.39 -12.97
C GLU A 197 -20.97 -3.03 -11.98
N GLN A 198 -20.75 -2.04 -11.14
CA GLN A 198 -21.74 -1.61 -10.16
C GLN A 198 -22.98 -0.96 -10.82
N GLN A 199 -22.80 -0.16 -11.87
CA GLN A 199 -23.94 0.43 -12.59
C GLN A 199 -24.81 -0.66 -13.21
N ILE A 200 -24.21 -1.73 -13.74
CA ILE A 200 -24.92 -2.88 -14.28
C ILE A 200 -25.70 -3.61 -13.17
N GLU A 201 -25.08 -3.88 -12.02
CA GLU A 201 -25.73 -4.53 -10.88
C GLU A 201 -26.92 -3.71 -10.37
N GLN A 202 -26.80 -2.40 -10.24
CA GLN A 202 -27.89 -1.52 -9.83
C GLN A 202 -29.05 -1.54 -10.83
N THR A 203 -28.74 -1.47 -12.12
CA THR A 203 -29.75 -1.50 -13.18
C THR A 203 -30.50 -2.82 -13.19
N LEU A 204 -29.81 -3.94 -13.00
CA LEU A 204 -30.44 -5.27 -12.88
C LEU A 204 -31.32 -5.36 -11.63
N HIS A 205 -30.83 -4.91 -10.50
CA HIS A 205 -31.59 -4.91 -9.23
C HIS A 205 -32.88 -4.09 -9.35
N ASP A 206 -32.80 -2.89 -9.91
CA ASP A 206 -33.96 -2.02 -10.13
C ASP A 206 -34.96 -2.62 -11.11
N SER A 207 -34.48 -3.31 -12.15
CA SER A 207 -35.36 -3.99 -13.11
C SER A 207 -36.10 -5.17 -12.49
N VAL A 208 -35.43 -5.98 -11.68
CA VAL A 208 -36.06 -7.11 -10.94
C VAL A 208 -37.06 -6.59 -9.92
N LYS A 209 -36.75 -5.53 -9.18
CA LYS A 209 -37.65 -4.92 -8.22
C LYS A 209 -38.94 -4.42 -8.90
N ARG A 210 -38.80 -3.73 -10.03
CA ARG A 210 -39.96 -3.25 -10.82
C ARG A 210 -40.80 -4.39 -11.37
N GLN A 211 -40.21 -5.55 -11.70
CA GLN A 211 -40.97 -6.73 -12.12
C GLN A 211 -41.75 -7.38 -10.96
N MET A 212 -41.15 -7.43 -9.76
CA MET A 212 -41.80 -7.96 -8.56
C MET A 212 -42.94 -7.08 -8.07
N GLU A 213 -42.86 -5.76 -8.25
CA GLU A 213 -43.94 -4.82 -7.87
C GLU A 213 -45.12 -4.81 -8.85
N LYS A 214 -44.97 -5.41 -10.05
CA LYS A 214 -46.03 -5.50 -11.08
C LYS A 214 -46.81 -6.82 -11.06
N ASN A 215 -46.40 -7.79 -10.26
CA ASN A 215 -47.10 -9.07 -10.04
C ASN A 215 -47.78 -9.10 -8.68
#